data_a8d1f6f8223bf5f9000c40fef4caa6ac
#
_entry.id   a8d1f6f8223bf5f9000c40fef4caa6ac
#
_cell.length_a   1.000
_cell.length_b   1.000
_cell.length_c   1.000
_cell.angle_alpha   90.00
_cell.angle_beta   90.00
_cell.angle_gamma   90.00
#
_symmetry.space_group_name_H-M   'P 1'
#
loop_
_entity.id
_entity.type
_entity.pdbx_description
1 polymer ?
#
loop_
_entity_poly.entity_id
_entity_poly.type
_entity_poly.pdbx_seq_one_letter_code
_entity_poly.pdbx_strand_id
1 'polypeptide(L)'
;MTDSLKTRVGRVIAGSVHALLDRIEDQAPEATMEQSIREADAVIDEVRHELGTVSANRHLSQRQHANLNQLHATLSSQIDEAMTAGREDLARAAVARQLDIEAQLPVLETTLAEHARQEGELTGFVAALLAKKREMQDALAEFRKSRAAAAATATAPAGAGSAAHRIGKVTDAFDRVYERQTGLSGTARQNTLQQAAQLKELDDLVRDNKIAERMAQLKAAKS
;
A
#
# COMPACT_ATOMS: atom_id res chain seq x y z
N MET A 1 12.71 18.68 -5.58
CA MET A 1 12.07 17.42 -5.98
C MET A 1 12.00 16.56 -4.72
N THR A 2 10.79 16.36 -4.18
CA THR A 2 10.60 15.47 -3.02
C THR A 2 10.74 14.03 -3.50
N ASP A 3 11.79 13.35 -3.04
CA ASP A 3 11.97 11.93 -3.28
C ASP A 3 10.72 11.16 -2.84
N SER A 4 10.23 10.23 -3.66
CA SER A 4 9.07 9.42 -3.27
C SER A 4 9.40 8.56 -2.05
N LEU A 5 8.41 8.27 -1.20
CA LEU A 5 8.58 7.42 -0.02
C LEU A 5 9.27 6.08 -0.38
N LYS A 6 8.87 5.45 -1.49
CA LYS A 6 9.49 4.22 -2.00
C LYS A 6 10.98 4.38 -2.30
N THR A 7 11.39 5.51 -2.89
CA THR A 7 12.80 5.81 -3.17
C THR A 7 13.61 5.98 -1.89
N ARG A 8 13.04 6.62 -0.87
CA ARG A 8 13.70 6.82 0.43
C ARG A 8 13.84 5.52 1.19
N VAL A 9 12.78 4.69 1.21
CA VAL A 9 12.82 3.33 1.76
C VAL A 9 13.90 2.50 1.05
N GLY A 10 13.91 2.50 -0.29
CA GLY A 10 14.94 1.81 -1.07
C GLY A 10 16.36 2.25 -0.74
N ARG A 11 16.58 3.56 -0.54
CA ARG A 11 17.89 4.10 -0.17
C ARG A 11 18.37 3.60 1.20
N VAL A 12 17.47 3.56 2.20
CA VAL A 12 17.81 3.06 3.55
C VAL A 12 18.09 1.56 3.52
N ILE A 13 17.29 0.78 2.78
CA ILE A 13 17.46 -0.67 2.66
C ILE A 13 18.73 -1.03 1.87
N ALA A 14 19.00 -0.32 0.75
CA ALA A 14 20.18 -0.54 -0.09
C ALA A 14 21.48 0.01 0.53
N GLY A 15 21.39 0.95 1.49
CA GLY A 15 22.52 1.46 2.24
C GLY A 15 23.21 0.32 2.97
N SER A 16 24.33 -0.19 2.44
CA SER A 16 25.06 -1.28 3.09
C SER A 16 25.84 -0.76 4.28
N VAL A 17 25.81 -1.50 5.38
CA VAL A 17 26.66 -1.25 6.56
C VAL A 17 28.13 -1.26 6.15
N HIS A 18 28.51 -2.03 5.11
CA HIS A 18 29.85 -2.06 4.54
C HIS A 18 30.23 -0.73 3.88
N ALA A 19 29.34 -0.08 3.12
CA ALA A 19 29.63 1.22 2.53
C ALA A 19 29.78 2.33 3.59
N LEU A 20 29.18 2.15 4.78
CA LEU A 20 29.43 3.00 5.94
C LEU A 20 30.78 2.68 6.61
N LEU A 21 31.17 1.41 6.64
CA LEU A 21 32.47 0.97 7.18
C LEU A 21 33.64 1.29 6.24
N ASP A 22 33.46 1.23 4.92
CA ASP A 22 34.51 1.58 3.94
C ASP A 22 34.78 3.11 3.91
N ARG A 23 33.86 3.94 4.39
CA ARG A 23 34.07 5.38 4.63
C ARG A 23 34.82 5.69 5.95
N ILE A 24 35.35 4.67 6.62
CA ILE A 24 36.07 4.78 7.91
C ILE A 24 37.39 5.60 7.82
N GLU A 25 37.81 6.01 6.62
CA GLU A 25 38.86 7.01 6.47
C GLU A 25 38.47 8.42 6.96
N ASP A 26 37.14 8.67 7.17
CA ASP A 26 36.64 9.92 7.74
C ASP A 26 36.72 9.94 9.28
N GLN A 27 36.98 11.12 9.83
CA GLN A 27 37.29 11.36 11.24
C GLN A 27 36.21 11.05 12.29
N ALA A 28 35.01 10.57 11.88
CA ALA A 28 33.87 10.27 12.80
C ALA A 28 32.92 9.17 12.31
N PRO A 29 33.36 7.91 12.13
CA PRO A 29 32.50 6.83 11.62
C PRO A 29 31.29 6.54 12.55
N GLU A 30 31.47 6.67 13.85
CA GLU A 30 30.43 6.47 14.85
C GLU A 30 29.26 7.46 14.67
N ALA A 31 29.57 8.75 14.51
CA ALA A 31 28.56 9.79 14.29
C ALA A 31 27.79 9.58 12.98
N THR A 32 28.46 9.10 11.93
CA THR A 32 27.85 8.77 10.64
C THR A 32 26.88 7.59 10.77
N MET A 33 27.27 6.52 11.50
CA MET A 33 26.40 5.37 11.76
C MET A 33 25.18 5.77 12.60
N GLU A 34 25.35 6.57 13.65
CA GLU A 34 24.23 7.10 14.44
C GLU A 34 23.31 7.96 13.61
N GLN A 35 23.83 8.78 12.69
CA GLN A 35 23.02 9.59 11.79
C GLN A 35 22.19 8.70 10.86
N SER A 36 22.78 7.66 10.29
CA SER A 36 22.07 6.69 9.44
C SER A 36 20.95 5.97 10.19
N ILE A 37 21.16 5.64 11.47
CA ILE A 37 20.10 5.05 12.33
C ILE A 37 18.95 6.05 12.55
N ARG A 38 19.26 7.35 12.78
CA ARG A 38 18.23 8.39 12.92
C ARG A 38 17.45 8.60 11.62
N GLU A 39 18.13 8.54 10.47
CA GLU A 39 17.46 8.61 9.16
C GLU A 39 16.54 7.42 8.92
N ALA A 40 16.96 6.23 9.30
CA ALA A 40 16.12 5.04 9.23
C ALA A 40 14.87 5.18 10.12
N ASP A 41 15.01 5.71 11.34
CA ASP A 41 13.88 5.98 12.23
C ASP A 41 12.88 6.96 11.62
N ALA A 42 13.37 8.07 11.06
CA ALA A 42 12.49 9.05 10.39
C ALA A 42 11.72 8.43 9.22
N VAL A 43 12.35 7.56 8.42
CA VAL A 43 11.68 6.86 7.32
C VAL A 43 10.68 5.83 7.85
N ILE A 44 10.99 5.11 8.93
CA ILE A 44 10.06 4.17 9.59
C ILE A 44 8.81 4.89 10.05
N ASP A 45 8.94 6.05 10.69
CA ASP A 45 7.80 6.81 11.20
C ASP A 45 6.94 7.36 10.06
N GLU A 46 7.54 7.79 8.95
CA GLU A 46 6.81 8.23 7.76
C GLU A 46 6.04 7.07 7.11
N VAL A 47 6.65 5.88 6.97
CA VAL A 47 5.96 4.68 6.44
C VAL A 47 4.81 4.26 7.36
N ARG A 48 4.98 4.32 8.68
CA ARG A 48 3.92 4.04 9.65
C ARG A 48 2.77 5.02 9.57
N HIS A 49 3.06 6.29 9.36
CA HIS A 49 2.02 7.32 9.16
C HIS A 49 1.19 7.02 7.91
N GLU A 50 1.85 6.72 6.79
CA GLU A 50 1.18 6.34 5.54
C GLU A 50 0.37 5.05 5.69
N LEU A 51 0.93 4.03 6.37
CA LEU A 51 0.22 2.79 6.71
C LEU A 51 -1.06 3.08 7.50
N GLY A 52 -0.99 3.98 8.50
CA GLY A 52 -2.15 4.40 9.26
C GLY A 52 -3.23 5.06 8.39
N THR A 53 -2.82 5.91 7.46
CA THR A 53 -3.71 6.58 6.50
C THR A 53 -4.41 5.58 5.57
N VAL A 54 -3.66 4.66 4.99
CA VAL A 54 -4.20 3.61 4.09
C VAL A 54 -5.16 2.68 4.85
N SER A 55 -4.79 2.27 6.08
CA SER A 55 -5.63 1.43 6.94
C SER A 55 -6.94 2.13 7.32
N ALA A 56 -6.90 3.43 7.65
CA ALA A 56 -8.09 4.22 7.92
C ALA A 56 -9.01 4.33 6.68
N ASN A 57 -8.45 4.59 5.50
CA ASN A 57 -9.19 4.67 4.24
C ASN A 57 -9.83 3.33 3.89
N ARG A 58 -9.10 2.22 4.06
CA ARG A 58 -9.65 0.87 3.88
C ARG A 58 -10.84 0.63 4.80
N HIS A 59 -10.73 1.00 6.07
CA HIS A 59 -11.83 0.85 7.03
C HIS A 59 -13.07 1.67 6.64
N LEU A 60 -12.89 2.91 6.19
CA LEU A 60 -13.98 3.76 5.69
C LEU A 60 -14.66 3.13 4.47
N SER A 61 -13.90 2.64 3.50
CA SER A 61 -14.42 1.95 2.32
C SER A 61 -15.16 0.66 2.69
N GLN A 62 -14.68 -0.11 3.68
CA GLN A 62 -15.38 -1.30 4.20
C GLN A 62 -16.75 -0.94 4.80
N ARG A 63 -16.80 0.12 5.60
CA ARG A 63 -18.07 0.59 6.17
C ARG A 63 -19.05 1.06 5.09
N GLN A 64 -18.54 1.78 4.08
CA GLN A 64 -19.37 2.21 2.96
C GLN A 64 -19.91 1.01 2.16
N HIS A 65 -19.07 0.02 1.86
CA HIS A 65 -19.47 -1.22 1.19
C HIS A 65 -20.55 -1.97 1.99
N ALA A 66 -20.35 -2.12 3.31
CA ALA A 66 -21.34 -2.76 4.18
C ALA A 66 -22.69 -1.99 4.20
N ASN A 67 -22.64 -0.66 4.28
CA ASN A 67 -23.85 0.18 4.26
C ASN A 67 -24.61 0.06 2.92
N LEU A 68 -23.90 0.04 1.79
CA LEU A 68 -24.54 -0.14 0.47
C LEU A 68 -25.16 -1.52 0.33
N ASN A 69 -24.52 -2.58 0.80
CA ASN A 69 -25.10 -3.93 0.81
C ASN A 69 -26.36 -4.01 1.68
N GLN A 70 -26.35 -3.36 2.85
CA GLN A 70 -27.53 -3.31 3.70
C GLN A 70 -28.67 -2.53 3.03
N LEU A 71 -28.37 -1.39 2.40
CA LEU A 71 -29.37 -0.60 1.66
C LEU A 71 -29.92 -1.39 0.47
N HIS A 72 -29.07 -2.10 -0.27
CA HIS A 72 -29.49 -2.99 -1.37
C HIS A 72 -30.48 -4.05 -0.88
N ALA A 73 -30.19 -4.72 0.24
CA ALA A 73 -31.10 -5.71 0.83
C ALA A 73 -32.44 -5.08 1.27
N THR A 74 -32.40 -3.89 1.88
CA THR A 74 -33.62 -3.15 2.29
C THR A 74 -34.46 -2.78 1.06
N LEU A 75 -33.84 -2.29 -0.01
CA LEU A 75 -34.53 -1.97 -1.25
C LEU A 75 -35.16 -3.21 -1.89
N SER A 76 -34.57 -4.38 -1.81
CA SER A 76 -35.16 -5.63 -2.28
C SER A 76 -36.48 -5.91 -1.57
N SER A 77 -36.52 -5.81 -0.23
CA SER A 77 -37.76 -5.98 0.53
C SER A 77 -38.85 -4.92 0.18
N GLN A 78 -38.42 -3.65 0.01
CA GLN A 78 -39.34 -2.57 -0.36
C GLN A 78 -39.92 -2.74 -1.78
N ILE A 79 -39.11 -3.26 -2.72
CA ILE A 79 -39.59 -3.60 -4.07
C ILE A 79 -40.66 -4.67 -3.98
N ASP A 80 -40.47 -5.71 -3.18
CA ASP A 80 -41.45 -6.78 -3.01
C ASP A 80 -42.76 -6.28 -2.38
N GLU A 81 -42.69 -5.40 -1.38
CA GLU A 81 -43.85 -4.77 -0.76
C GLU A 81 -44.59 -3.86 -1.76
N ALA A 82 -43.88 -3.01 -2.49
CA ALA A 82 -44.46 -2.12 -3.50
C ALA A 82 -45.19 -2.90 -4.62
N MET A 83 -44.56 -3.98 -5.09
CA MET A 83 -45.16 -4.87 -6.10
C MET A 83 -46.42 -5.57 -5.57
N THR A 84 -46.43 -5.97 -4.31
CA THR A 84 -47.58 -6.60 -3.67
C THR A 84 -48.74 -5.62 -3.49
N ALA A 85 -48.40 -4.34 -3.18
CA ALA A 85 -49.35 -3.27 -3.05
C ALA A 85 -49.85 -2.67 -4.40
N GLY A 86 -49.34 -3.18 -5.54
CA GLY A 86 -49.66 -2.68 -6.88
C GLY A 86 -49.06 -1.30 -7.20
N ARG A 87 -48.04 -0.86 -6.41
CA ARG A 87 -47.38 0.46 -6.56
C ARG A 87 -46.15 0.32 -7.46
N GLU A 88 -46.39 0.11 -8.76
CA GLU A 88 -45.31 -0.04 -9.74
C GLU A 88 -44.42 1.20 -9.85
N ASP A 89 -44.94 2.39 -9.61
CA ASP A 89 -44.22 3.66 -9.57
C ASP A 89 -43.11 3.65 -8.53
N LEU A 90 -43.42 3.17 -7.31
CA LEU A 90 -42.44 3.06 -6.21
C LEU A 90 -41.46 1.92 -6.46
N ALA A 91 -41.95 0.78 -6.95
CA ALA A 91 -41.04 -0.35 -7.29
C ALA A 91 -40.02 0.06 -8.34
N ARG A 92 -40.43 0.79 -9.39
CA ARG A 92 -39.49 1.29 -10.44
C ARG A 92 -38.43 2.23 -9.86
N ALA A 93 -38.79 3.15 -8.97
CA ALA A 93 -37.87 4.05 -8.32
C ALA A 93 -36.87 3.30 -7.43
N ALA A 94 -37.31 2.30 -6.69
CA ALA A 94 -36.47 1.47 -5.83
C ALA A 94 -35.53 0.58 -6.66
N VAL A 95 -35.98 0.00 -7.78
CA VAL A 95 -35.15 -0.74 -8.73
C VAL A 95 -34.08 0.16 -9.34
N ALA A 96 -34.41 1.40 -9.74
CA ALA A 96 -33.44 2.35 -10.24
C ALA A 96 -32.31 2.60 -9.21
N ARG A 97 -32.71 2.80 -7.93
CA ARG A 97 -31.76 3.00 -6.83
C ARG A 97 -30.90 1.75 -6.57
N GLN A 98 -31.49 0.57 -6.67
CA GLN A 98 -30.77 -0.70 -6.51
C GLN A 98 -29.71 -0.89 -7.58
N LEU A 99 -30.01 -0.57 -8.84
CA LEU A 99 -29.05 -0.61 -9.94
C LEU A 99 -27.90 0.38 -9.76
N ASP A 100 -28.17 1.57 -9.19
CA ASP A 100 -27.12 2.53 -8.85
C ASP A 100 -26.15 1.97 -7.80
N ILE A 101 -26.65 1.24 -6.82
CA ILE A 101 -25.84 0.58 -5.79
C ILE A 101 -25.05 -0.57 -6.41
N GLU A 102 -25.68 -1.40 -7.23
CA GLU A 102 -25.01 -2.51 -7.94
C GLU A 102 -23.85 -2.02 -8.81
N ALA A 103 -23.97 -0.83 -9.40
CA ALA A 103 -22.86 -0.21 -10.15
C ALA A 103 -21.71 0.32 -9.26
N GLN A 104 -22.02 0.74 -8.02
CA GLN A 104 -21.02 1.29 -7.10
C GLN A 104 -20.23 0.20 -6.36
N LEU A 105 -20.83 -0.95 -6.06
CA LEU A 105 -20.22 -2.02 -5.29
C LEU A 105 -18.89 -2.52 -5.91
N PRO A 106 -18.79 -2.83 -7.23
CA PRO A 106 -17.54 -3.30 -7.82
C PRO A 106 -16.39 -2.26 -7.74
N VAL A 107 -16.74 -0.96 -7.80
CA VAL A 107 -15.74 0.12 -7.67
C VAL A 107 -15.18 0.15 -6.26
N LEU A 108 -16.04 -0.02 -5.24
CA LEU A 108 -15.61 -0.12 -3.84
C LEU A 108 -14.79 -1.39 -3.58
N GLU A 109 -15.16 -2.52 -4.15
CA GLU A 109 -14.40 -3.77 -4.04
C GLU A 109 -13.00 -3.62 -4.63
N THR A 110 -12.89 -2.99 -5.80
CA THR A 110 -11.59 -2.67 -6.41
C THR A 110 -10.76 -1.74 -5.51
N THR A 111 -11.38 -0.72 -4.94
CA THR A 111 -10.73 0.22 -4.01
C THR A 111 -10.25 -0.50 -2.73
N LEU A 112 -11.07 -1.41 -2.19
CA LEU A 112 -10.71 -2.22 -1.02
C LEU A 112 -9.53 -3.16 -1.29
N ALA A 113 -9.52 -3.80 -2.47
CA ALA A 113 -8.41 -4.65 -2.89
C ALA A 113 -7.11 -3.86 -3.02
N GLU A 114 -7.16 -2.65 -3.61
CA GLU A 114 -6.00 -1.78 -3.74
C GLU A 114 -5.48 -1.30 -2.39
N HIS A 115 -6.35 -0.86 -1.47
CA HIS A 115 -5.94 -0.49 -0.11
C HIS A 115 -5.33 -1.67 0.66
N ALA A 116 -5.88 -2.89 0.49
CA ALA A 116 -5.32 -4.09 1.12
C ALA A 116 -3.91 -4.41 0.58
N ARG A 117 -3.69 -4.24 -0.74
CA ARG A 117 -2.38 -4.40 -1.37
C ARG A 117 -1.37 -3.37 -0.83
N GLN A 118 -1.75 -2.09 -0.78
CA GLN A 118 -0.91 -1.01 -0.27
C GLN A 118 -0.55 -1.21 1.21
N GLU A 119 -1.50 -1.63 2.03
CA GLU A 119 -1.29 -1.95 3.45
C GLU A 119 -0.28 -3.10 3.61
N GLY A 120 -0.37 -4.13 2.78
CA GLY A 120 0.59 -5.22 2.73
C GLY A 120 2.01 -4.76 2.35
N GLU A 121 2.14 -3.93 1.32
CA GLU A 121 3.43 -3.35 0.89
C GLU A 121 4.07 -2.51 2.01
N LEU A 122 3.31 -1.58 2.60
CA LEU A 122 3.80 -0.70 3.66
C LEU A 122 4.18 -1.48 4.92
N THR A 123 3.43 -2.51 5.27
CA THR A 123 3.78 -3.43 6.36
C THR A 123 5.10 -4.14 6.10
N GLY A 124 5.30 -4.61 4.87
CA GLY A 124 6.57 -5.20 4.43
C GLY A 124 7.74 -4.21 4.53
N PHE A 125 7.53 -2.95 4.14
CA PHE A 125 8.56 -1.90 4.27
C PHE A 125 8.92 -1.62 5.72
N VAL A 126 7.94 -1.52 6.63
CA VAL A 126 8.20 -1.36 8.07
C VAL A 126 9.05 -2.51 8.60
N ALA A 127 8.70 -3.76 8.25
CA ALA A 127 9.45 -4.94 8.70
C ALA A 127 10.91 -4.92 8.19
N ALA A 128 11.12 -4.63 6.90
CA ALA A 128 12.44 -4.55 6.30
C ALA A 128 13.30 -3.42 6.90
N LEU A 129 12.72 -2.23 7.09
CA LEU A 129 13.40 -1.09 7.71
C LEU A 129 13.79 -1.37 9.16
N LEU A 130 12.92 -2.02 9.94
CA LEU A 130 13.23 -2.40 11.32
C LEU A 130 14.36 -3.44 11.38
N ALA A 131 14.37 -4.40 10.46
CA ALA A 131 15.46 -5.36 10.35
C ALA A 131 16.79 -4.65 10.01
N LYS A 132 16.76 -3.72 9.04
CA LYS A 132 17.93 -2.93 8.65
C LYS A 132 18.43 -2.03 9.78
N LYS A 133 17.53 -1.39 10.52
CA LYS A 133 17.90 -0.60 11.70
C LYS A 133 18.62 -1.46 12.75
N ARG A 134 18.14 -2.67 13.03
CA ARG A 134 18.80 -3.60 13.97
C ARG A 134 20.21 -3.95 13.49
N GLU A 135 20.35 -4.30 12.21
CA GLU A 135 21.66 -4.56 11.61
C GLU A 135 22.65 -3.40 11.82
N MET A 136 22.20 -2.15 11.59
CA MET A 136 23.01 -0.95 11.81
C MET A 136 23.35 -0.75 13.29
N GLN A 137 22.42 -1.02 14.21
CA GLN A 137 22.65 -0.93 15.65
C GLN A 137 23.66 -1.97 16.13
N ASP A 138 23.56 -3.21 15.66
CA ASP A 138 24.48 -4.30 15.97
C ASP A 138 25.89 -3.98 15.45
N ALA A 139 26.00 -3.46 14.24
CA ALA A 139 27.27 -3.02 13.66
C ALA A 139 27.89 -1.86 14.47
N LEU A 140 27.11 -0.89 14.90
CA LEU A 140 27.57 0.20 15.76
C LEU A 140 28.07 -0.31 17.11
N ALA A 141 27.34 -1.25 17.71
CA ALA A 141 27.72 -1.87 18.99
C ALA A 141 29.06 -2.64 18.86
N GLU A 142 29.23 -3.42 17.78
CA GLU A 142 30.47 -4.16 17.53
C GLU A 142 31.64 -3.21 17.23
N PHE A 143 31.40 -2.13 16.47
CA PHE A 143 32.39 -1.08 16.24
C PHE A 143 32.87 -0.44 17.55
N ARG A 144 31.95 -0.08 18.45
CA ARG A 144 32.26 0.48 19.78
C ARG A 144 33.09 -0.49 20.63
N LYS A 145 32.72 -1.76 20.61
CA LYS A 145 33.44 -2.82 21.32
C LYS A 145 34.84 -3.03 20.79
N SER A 146 35.01 -3.08 19.48
CA SER A 146 36.31 -3.23 18.85
C SER A 146 37.24 -2.04 19.15
N ARG A 147 36.68 -0.81 19.13
CA ARG A 147 37.40 0.41 19.49
C ARG A 147 37.83 0.43 20.96
N ALA A 148 36.96 0.01 21.85
CA ALA A 148 37.27 -0.10 23.30
C ALA A 148 38.36 -1.15 23.55
N ALA A 149 38.31 -2.29 22.84
CA ALA A 149 39.34 -3.32 22.90
C ALA A 149 40.67 -2.82 22.33
N ALA A 150 40.67 -2.09 21.22
CA ALA A 150 41.88 -1.48 20.66
C ALA A 150 42.48 -0.43 21.61
N ALA A 151 41.68 0.37 22.27
CA ALA A 151 42.15 1.34 23.27
C ALA A 151 42.73 0.66 24.51
N ALA A 152 42.20 -0.50 24.91
CA ALA A 152 42.72 -1.30 26.03
C ALA A 152 44.04 -2.02 25.65
N THR A 153 44.23 -2.39 24.37
CA THR A 153 45.45 -3.05 23.88
C THR A 153 46.53 -2.08 23.43
N ALA A 154 46.23 -0.79 23.26
CA ALA A 154 47.26 0.24 22.99
C ALA A 154 48.25 0.45 24.13
N THR A 155 48.07 -0.24 25.26
CA THR A 155 49.05 -0.38 26.36
C THR A 155 49.94 -1.62 26.26
N ALA A 156 49.84 -2.42 25.14
CA ALA A 156 50.72 -3.58 24.89
C ALA A 156 51.14 -3.63 23.39
N PRO A 157 52.41 -3.98 23.03
CA PRO A 157 52.89 -3.83 21.64
C PRO A 157 52.41 -4.93 20.71
N ALA A 158 51.95 -4.49 19.57
CA ALA A 158 51.86 -5.06 18.22
C ALA A 158 51.61 -6.57 18.01
N GLY A 159 50.53 -6.83 17.30
CA GLY A 159 50.28 -8.05 16.54
C GLY A 159 49.10 -7.85 15.62
N ALA A 160 49.36 -7.53 14.34
CA ALA A 160 48.32 -7.33 13.31
C ALA A 160 47.78 -8.68 12.81
N GLY A 161 46.51 -8.72 12.49
CA GLY A 161 45.95 -9.68 11.54
C GLY A 161 44.61 -10.26 11.86
N SER A 162 43.68 -10.10 10.91
CA SER A 162 42.51 -10.96 10.70
C SER A 162 41.18 -10.62 11.37
N ALA A 163 40.50 -9.59 10.89
CA ALA A 163 39.04 -9.46 11.07
C ALA A 163 38.27 -9.23 9.75
N ALA A 164 38.94 -8.99 8.63
CA ALA A 164 38.30 -8.60 7.37
C ALA A 164 37.62 -9.75 6.57
N HIS A 165 37.85 -11.00 6.92
CA HIS A 165 37.56 -12.13 6.01
C HIS A 165 36.23 -12.88 6.28
N ARG A 166 35.41 -12.50 7.28
CA ARG A 166 34.20 -13.26 7.62
C ARG A 166 32.86 -12.62 7.21
N ILE A 167 32.87 -11.47 6.57
CA ILE A 167 31.65 -10.69 6.32
C ILE A 167 31.06 -10.85 4.88
N GLY A 168 31.86 -11.46 3.96
CA GLY A 168 31.49 -11.50 2.51
C GLY A 168 30.38 -12.46 2.07
N LYS A 169 29.74 -13.23 2.94
CA LYS A 169 28.83 -14.32 2.50
C LYS A 169 27.32 -14.08 2.65
N VAL A 170 26.87 -12.94 3.15
CA VAL A 170 25.44 -12.72 3.43
C VAL A 170 24.73 -11.83 2.38
N THR A 171 25.48 -11.17 1.50
CA THR A 171 24.94 -10.13 0.59
C THR A 171 24.26 -10.68 -0.67
N ASP A 172 24.56 -11.91 -1.11
CA ASP A 172 24.12 -12.42 -2.42
C ASP A 172 22.68 -12.94 -2.47
N ALA A 173 22.00 -13.07 -1.33
CA ALA A 173 20.65 -13.62 -1.28
C ALA A 173 19.55 -12.56 -1.45
N PHE A 174 19.84 -11.29 -1.23
CA PHE A 174 18.84 -10.20 -1.16
C PHE A 174 18.59 -9.52 -2.51
N ASP A 175 19.59 -9.46 -3.41
CA ASP A 175 19.45 -8.77 -4.72
C ASP A 175 18.47 -9.46 -5.68
N ARG A 176 18.21 -10.76 -5.51
CA ARG A 176 17.30 -11.53 -6.39
C ARG A 176 15.82 -11.30 -6.14
N VAL A 177 15.43 -10.70 -5.03
CA VAL A 177 14.02 -10.46 -4.68
C VAL A 177 13.53 -9.10 -5.21
N TYR A 178 14.42 -8.13 -5.39
CA TYR A 178 14.07 -6.77 -5.79
C TYR A 178 13.72 -6.62 -7.28
N GLU A 179 14.37 -7.37 -8.17
CA GLU A 179 14.14 -7.26 -9.64
C GLU A 179 12.78 -7.80 -10.11
N ARG A 180 12.10 -8.60 -9.32
CA ARG A 180 10.83 -9.25 -9.74
C ARG A 180 9.58 -8.39 -9.58
N GLN A 181 9.65 -7.23 -8.94
CA GLN A 181 8.46 -6.48 -8.51
C GLN A 181 8.25 -5.11 -9.16
N THR A 182 9.12 -4.64 -10.05
CA THR A 182 8.99 -3.31 -10.68
C THR A 182 8.83 -3.37 -12.19
N GLY A 183 7.67 -3.84 -12.67
CA GLY A 183 7.27 -3.70 -14.07
C GLY A 183 6.33 -2.50 -14.25
N LEU A 184 6.85 -1.36 -14.72
CA LEU A 184 6.07 -0.16 -15.06
C LEU A 184 6.16 0.17 -16.54
N SER A 185 5.03 0.39 -17.19
CA SER A 185 4.97 1.30 -18.35
C SER A 185 3.57 1.93 -18.49
N GLY A 186 3.57 3.21 -18.80
CA GLY A 186 2.40 4.08 -18.84
C GLY A 186 1.98 4.47 -20.25
N THR A 187 1.05 5.41 -20.32
CA THR A 187 0.44 6.22 -21.42
C THR A 187 -0.94 5.74 -21.86
N ALA A 188 -1.96 6.54 -22.02
CA ALA A 188 -2.14 7.84 -22.65
C ALA A 188 -3.53 8.45 -22.33
N ARG A 189 -3.59 9.76 -22.33
CA ARG A 189 -4.79 10.61 -22.18
C ARG A 189 -5.23 11.18 -23.52
N GLN A 190 -6.50 11.52 -23.56
CA GLN A 190 -7.24 12.47 -24.42
C GLN A 190 -8.15 11.86 -25.47
N ASN A 191 -9.48 11.96 -25.18
CA ASN A 191 -10.45 12.35 -26.21
C ASN A 191 -11.77 12.84 -25.57
N THR A 192 -11.94 14.10 -25.64
CA THR A 192 -13.02 15.02 -26.00
C THR A 192 -14.40 14.94 -25.35
N LEU A 193 -14.77 16.08 -24.80
CA LEU A 193 -16.06 16.43 -24.15
C LEU A 193 -17.32 16.16 -25.01
N GLN A 194 -17.23 16.05 -26.32
CA GLN A 194 -18.38 15.72 -27.19
C GLN A 194 -18.77 14.24 -27.14
N GLN A 195 -17.81 13.32 -26.94
CA GLN A 195 -18.08 11.90 -26.74
C GLN A 195 -18.74 11.63 -25.37
N ALA A 196 -18.45 12.45 -24.37
CA ALA A 196 -19.03 12.30 -23.04
C ALA A 196 -20.54 12.59 -22.99
N ALA A 197 -21.04 13.53 -23.79
CA ALA A 197 -22.47 13.83 -23.85
C ALA A 197 -23.26 12.71 -24.55
N GLN A 198 -22.73 12.16 -25.63
CA GLN A 198 -23.35 11.03 -26.36
C GLN A 198 -23.28 9.72 -25.57
N LEU A 199 -22.22 9.51 -24.81
CA LEU A 199 -22.10 8.36 -23.90
C LEU A 199 -23.10 8.44 -22.74
N LYS A 200 -23.35 9.63 -22.21
CA LYS A 200 -24.35 9.83 -21.15
C LYS A 200 -25.78 9.51 -21.62
N GLU A 201 -26.16 9.94 -22.81
CA GLU A 201 -27.47 9.63 -23.39
C GLU A 201 -27.63 8.14 -23.67
N LEU A 202 -26.57 7.47 -24.10
CA LEU A 202 -26.53 6.01 -24.25
C LEU A 202 -26.62 5.29 -22.89
N ASP A 203 -25.92 5.77 -21.88
CA ASP A 203 -25.99 5.21 -20.52
C ASP A 203 -27.39 5.33 -19.91
N ASP A 204 -28.06 6.49 -20.10
CA ASP A 204 -29.43 6.70 -19.62
C ASP A 204 -30.41 5.73 -20.32
N LEU A 205 -30.27 5.51 -21.64
CA LEU A 205 -31.09 4.57 -22.40
C LEU A 205 -30.83 3.10 -22.00
N VAL A 206 -29.60 2.72 -21.77
CA VAL A 206 -29.24 1.39 -21.26
C VAL A 206 -29.79 1.16 -19.85
N ARG A 207 -29.75 2.20 -19.02
CA ARG A 207 -30.33 2.18 -17.65
C ARG A 207 -31.84 1.96 -17.68
N ASP A 208 -32.56 2.71 -18.49
CA ASP A 208 -34.04 2.56 -18.61
C ASP A 208 -34.43 1.18 -19.12
N ASN A 209 -33.63 0.61 -20.07
CA ASN A 209 -33.86 -0.75 -20.54
C ASN A 209 -33.62 -1.78 -19.43
N LYS A 210 -32.56 -1.65 -18.64
CA LYS A 210 -32.30 -2.55 -17.48
C LYS A 210 -33.43 -2.46 -16.42
N ILE A 211 -33.91 -1.27 -16.13
CA ILE A 211 -35.05 -1.09 -15.22
C ILE A 211 -36.29 -1.79 -15.78
N ALA A 212 -36.60 -1.61 -17.06
CA ALA A 212 -37.76 -2.21 -17.69
C ALA A 212 -37.66 -3.75 -17.69
N GLU A 213 -36.48 -4.30 -18.00
CA GLU A 213 -36.21 -5.74 -17.97
C GLU A 213 -36.36 -6.31 -16.55
N ARG A 214 -35.79 -5.66 -15.54
CA ARG A 214 -35.90 -6.09 -14.13
C ARG A 214 -37.37 -6.03 -13.65
N MET A 215 -38.11 -5.00 -14.04
CA MET A 215 -39.54 -4.89 -13.74
C MET A 215 -40.36 -6.00 -14.40
N ALA A 216 -40.03 -6.38 -15.66
CA ALA A 216 -40.70 -7.50 -16.34
C ALA A 216 -40.40 -8.84 -15.63
N GLN A 217 -39.17 -9.07 -15.21
CA GLN A 217 -38.79 -10.28 -14.43
C GLN A 217 -39.58 -10.35 -13.09
N LEU A 218 -39.66 -9.23 -12.35
CA LEU A 218 -40.42 -9.15 -11.09
C LEU A 218 -41.92 -9.41 -11.28
N LYS A 219 -42.49 -8.96 -12.39
CA LYS A 219 -43.90 -9.25 -12.73
C LYS A 219 -44.11 -10.72 -13.08
N ALA A 220 -43.22 -11.31 -13.87
CA ALA A 220 -43.27 -12.73 -14.23
C ALA A 220 -43.10 -13.66 -13.03
N ALA A 221 -42.28 -13.30 -12.05
CA ALA A 221 -42.09 -14.08 -10.83
C ALA A 221 -43.31 -14.04 -9.86
N LYS A 222 -44.22 -13.09 -10.04
CA LYS A 222 -45.45 -12.94 -9.20
C LYS A 222 -46.75 -13.36 -9.89
N SER A 223 -46.69 -13.76 -11.18
CA SER A 223 -47.79 -14.39 -11.91
C SER A 223 -47.85 -15.87 -11.63
#